data_ff2c861c4b4b121d03cbd736d82a0215
#
_entry.id   ff2c861c4b4b121d03cbd736d82a0215
#
_cell.length_a   1.000
_cell.length_b   1.000
_cell.length_c   1.000
_cell.angle_alpha   90.00
_cell.angle_beta   90.00
_cell.angle_gamma   90.00
#
_symmetry.space_group_name_H-M   'P 1'
#
loop_
_entity.id
_entity.type
_entity.pdbx_description
1 polymer ?
#
loop_
_entity_poly.entity_id
_entity_poly.type
_entity_poly.pdbx_seq_one_letter_code
_entity_poly.pdbx_strand_id
1 'polypeptide(L)'
;MAKQTFEMTFAGRPLVVEVGQVAKQANGAVVVRYGDTTVLSTAVMSKKMATADFFPLQVNYEEKMYAAGKFPGGFNKREGRPSTDATLTARLIDRPIRPMFAEGFRNEVQVINTVLSYDENASAPMAAMFGSSLALSISDIPFNGPIAGVQVAYAAEDFIINPSAADKEVSLLDLTVAGTKEAINMVESGAQELSEDILSLIHISEPTRQAE
;
A
#
# COMPACT_ATOMS: atom_id res chain seq x y z
N MET A 1 2.38 -15.55 -19.03
CA MET A 1 0.96 -15.17 -18.96
C MET A 1 0.70 -14.08 -19.96
N ALA A 2 -0.50 -14.03 -20.54
CA ALA A 2 -0.95 -12.87 -21.31
C ALA A 2 -1.24 -11.70 -20.37
N LYS A 3 -1.15 -10.45 -20.86
CA LYS A 3 -1.55 -9.28 -20.09
C LYS A 3 -3.05 -9.37 -19.78
N GLN A 4 -3.39 -9.15 -18.51
CA GLN A 4 -4.77 -8.99 -18.04
C GLN A 4 -4.89 -7.62 -17.38
N THR A 5 -6.02 -6.96 -17.60
CA THR A 5 -6.32 -5.63 -17.05
C THR A 5 -7.67 -5.70 -16.35
N PHE A 6 -7.73 -5.16 -15.14
CA PHE A 6 -8.92 -5.04 -14.30
C PHE A 6 -9.12 -3.57 -13.97
N GLU A 7 -10.35 -3.09 -14.08
CA GLU A 7 -10.69 -1.69 -13.88
C GLU A 7 -11.89 -1.55 -12.95
N MET A 8 -11.82 -0.59 -12.04
CA MET A 8 -12.92 -0.19 -11.18
C MET A 8 -12.79 1.28 -10.78
N THR A 9 -13.85 1.84 -10.24
CA THR A 9 -13.81 3.15 -9.59
C THR A 9 -13.71 2.95 -8.07
N PHE A 10 -12.73 3.59 -7.44
CA PHE A 10 -12.53 3.55 -6.00
C PHE A 10 -12.38 4.96 -5.43
N ALA A 11 -13.17 5.30 -4.44
CA ALA A 11 -13.23 6.65 -3.85
C ALA A 11 -13.27 7.77 -4.91
N GLY A 12 -14.13 7.61 -5.94
CA GLY A 12 -14.31 8.57 -7.01
C GLY A 12 -13.20 8.64 -8.07
N ARG A 13 -12.16 7.78 -7.98
CA ARG A 13 -11.02 7.75 -8.91
C ARG A 13 -10.90 6.41 -9.62
N PRO A 14 -10.42 6.37 -10.87
CA PRO A 14 -10.15 5.11 -11.56
C PRO A 14 -9.03 4.35 -10.87
N LEU A 15 -9.26 3.07 -10.61
CA LEU A 15 -8.28 2.10 -10.12
C LEU A 15 -8.12 1.02 -11.19
N VAL A 16 -6.93 0.93 -11.77
CA VAL A 16 -6.60 -0.04 -12.83
C VAL A 16 -5.46 -0.93 -12.37
N VAL A 17 -5.63 -2.23 -12.56
CA VAL A 17 -4.61 -3.25 -12.23
C VAL A 17 -4.22 -4.01 -13.48
N GLU A 18 -2.91 -4.06 -13.75
CA GLU A 18 -2.35 -4.82 -14.85
C GLU A 18 -1.45 -5.94 -14.33
N VAL A 19 -1.65 -7.15 -14.85
CA VAL A 19 -0.92 -8.37 -14.47
C VAL A 19 -0.32 -9.03 -15.70
N GLY A 20 0.85 -9.69 -15.53
CA GLY A 20 1.46 -10.54 -16.55
C GLY A 20 2.32 -9.83 -17.60
N GLN A 21 2.48 -8.51 -17.53
CA GLN A 21 3.26 -7.72 -18.49
C GLN A 21 4.72 -7.52 -18.05
N VAL A 22 4.96 -7.14 -16.81
CA VAL A 22 6.28 -6.76 -16.28
C VAL A 22 6.71 -7.69 -15.15
N ALA A 23 7.99 -7.60 -14.78
CA ALA A 23 8.61 -8.34 -13.66
C ALA A 23 8.31 -9.86 -13.67
N LYS A 24 8.38 -10.51 -14.82
CA LYS A 24 8.00 -11.93 -15.03
C LYS A 24 8.84 -12.93 -14.25
N GLN A 25 9.95 -12.51 -13.63
CA GLN A 25 10.81 -13.36 -12.80
C GLN A 25 10.41 -13.34 -11.32
N ALA A 26 9.54 -12.39 -10.91
CA ALA A 26 8.97 -12.38 -9.57
C ALA A 26 7.91 -13.48 -9.43
N ASN A 27 7.67 -13.97 -8.21
CA ASN A 27 6.60 -14.91 -7.92
C ASN A 27 5.21 -14.26 -8.16
N GLY A 28 5.07 -12.97 -7.84
CA GLY A 28 3.91 -12.16 -8.19
C GLY A 28 4.30 -10.74 -8.56
N ALA A 29 3.63 -10.16 -9.55
CA ALA A 29 3.89 -8.80 -9.98
C ALA A 29 2.62 -8.15 -10.53
N VAL A 30 2.34 -6.94 -10.08
CA VAL A 30 1.20 -6.13 -10.54
C VAL A 30 1.63 -4.69 -10.76
N VAL A 31 1.02 -4.05 -11.73
CA VAL A 31 1.05 -2.60 -11.90
C VAL A 31 -0.30 -2.06 -11.48
N VAL A 32 -0.31 -1.21 -10.48
CA VAL A 32 -1.51 -0.54 -9.98
C VAL A 32 -1.47 0.91 -10.40
N ARG A 33 -2.53 1.37 -11.05
CA ARG A 33 -2.75 2.79 -11.34
C ARG A 33 -3.99 3.26 -10.59
N TYR A 34 -3.80 4.24 -9.73
CA TYR A 34 -4.87 4.90 -8.98
C TYR A 34 -4.84 6.39 -9.33
N GLY A 35 -5.85 6.87 -10.06
CA GLY A 35 -5.74 8.17 -10.73
C GLY A 35 -4.55 8.18 -11.70
N ASP A 36 -3.68 9.16 -11.57
CA ASP A 36 -2.42 9.25 -12.34
C ASP A 36 -1.20 8.72 -11.58
N THR A 37 -1.38 8.26 -10.34
CA THR A 37 -0.34 7.54 -9.60
C THR A 37 -0.22 6.10 -10.10
N THR A 38 0.98 5.70 -10.46
CA THR A 38 1.28 4.32 -10.92
C THR A 38 2.36 3.70 -10.05
N VAL A 39 2.10 2.51 -9.52
CA VAL A 39 3.03 1.75 -8.69
C VAL A 39 3.22 0.35 -9.27
N LEU A 40 4.47 -0.06 -9.40
CA LEU A 40 4.84 -1.46 -9.66
C LEU A 40 5.08 -2.14 -8.32
N SER A 41 4.30 -3.16 -8.00
CA SER A 41 4.47 -4.00 -6.81
C SER A 41 4.89 -5.41 -7.22
N THR A 42 5.96 -5.92 -6.62
CA THR A 42 6.49 -7.25 -6.87
C THR A 42 6.67 -8.01 -5.57
N ALA A 43 6.42 -9.31 -5.59
CA ALA A 43 6.65 -10.22 -4.47
C ALA A 43 7.56 -11.37 -4.91
N VAL A 44 8.58 -11.65 -4.12
CA VAL A 44 9.55 -12.72 -4.36
C VAL A 44 9.77 -13.50 -3.07
N MET A 45 9.84 -14.82 -3.16
CA MET A 45 10.12 -15.71 -2.04
C MET A 45 11.38 -16.53 -2.31
N SER A 46 12.23 -16.64 -1.31
CA SER A 46 13.38 -17.56 -1.34
C SER A 46 12.90 -19.02 -1.34
N LYS A 47 13.52 -19.87 -2.17
CA LYS A 47 13.25 -21.31 -2.19
C LYS A 47 13.78 -22.03 -0.95
N LYS A 48 14.74 -21.45 -0.24
CA LYS A 48 15.34 -22.00 0.97
C LYS A 48 14.77 -21.33 2.19
N MET A 49 14.49 -22.13 3.20
CA MET A 49 14.13 -21.62 4.53
C MET A 49 15.34 -20.89 5.12
N ALA A 50 15.11 -19.74 5.73
CA ALA A 50 16.13 -19.01 6.46
C ALA A 50 16.48 -19.74 7.77
N THR A 51 17.72 -19.54 8.25
CA THR A 51 18.18 -20.07 9.54
C THR A 51 17.77 -19.18 10.72
N ALA A 52 17.12 -18.05 10.44
CA ALA A 52 16.63 -17.12 11.44
C ALA A 52 15.46 -17.75 12.26
N ASP A 53 15.35 -17.35 13.50
CA ASP A 53 14.27 -17.74 14.42
C ASP A 53 13.00 -16.88 14.27
N PHE A 54 13.02 -15.89 13.36
CA PHE A 54 11.91 -15.00 13.02
C PHE A 54 11.56 -15.10 11.54
N PHE A 55 10.39 -14.58 11.15
CA PHE A 55 9.97 -14.47 9.74
C PHE A 55 10.69 -13.30 9.04
N PRO A 56 11.57 -13.58 8.06
CA PRO A 56 12.32 -12.56 7.34
C PRO A 56 11.49 -11.96 6.20
N LEU A 57 10.52 -11.11 6.53
CA LEU A 57 9.78 -10.29 5.57
C LEU A 57 10.48 -8.94 5.41
N GLN A 58 10.76 -8.57 4.17
CA GLN A 58 11.28 -7.26 3.81
C GLN A 58 10.30 -6.56 2.87
N VAL A 59 9.79 -5.41 3.28
CA VAL A 59 8.96 -4.55 2.44
C VAL A 59 9.75 -3.28 2.12
N ASN A 60 9.89 -2.97 0.83
CA ASN A 60 10.52 -1.76 0.33
C ASN A 60 9.48 -0.91 -0.39
N TYR A 61 9.57 0.40 -0.17
CA TYR A 61 8.80 1.40 -0.90
C TYR A 61 9.78 2.43 -1.45
N GLU A 62 9.76 2.61 -2.77
CA GLU A 62 10.73 3.44 -3.48
C GLU A 62 10.03 4.51 -4.31
N GLU A 63 10.22 5.76 -3.92
CA GLU A 63 9.80 6.93 -4.68
C GLU A 63 10.93 7.36 -5.60
N LYS A 64 10.77 7.10 -6.89
CA LYS A 64 11.77 7.50 -7.88
C LYS A 64 11.55 8.96 -8.27
N MET A 65 12.64 9.73 -8.39
CA MET A 65 12.55 11.15 -8.76
C MET A 65 11.91 11.36 -10.13
N TYR A 66 12.09 10.42 -11.05
CA TYR A 66 11.44 10.48 -12.36
C TYR A 66 9.91 10.39 -12.30
N ALA A 67 9.34 9.79 -11.23
CA ALA A 67 7.90 9.73 -11.03
C ALA A 67 7.27 11.14 -10.92
N ALA A 68 8.03 12.11 -10.43
CA ALA A 68 7.65 13.52 -10.34
C ALA A 68 8.32 14.37 -11.45
N GLY A 69 8.79 13.75 -12.53
CA GLY A 69 9.46 14.47 -13.65
C GLY A 69 10.82 15.07 -13.27
N LYS A 70 11.46 14.59 -12.22
CA LYS A 70 12.74 15.09 -11.72
C LYS A 70 13.86 14.06 -11.91
N PHE A 71 15.10 14.47 -11.74
CA PHE A 71 16.25 13.58 -11.68
C PHE A 71 17.15 13.94 -10.47
N PRO A 72 17.96 13.00 -9.96
CA PRO A 72 18.79 13.24 -8.79
C PRO A 72 19.76 14.41 -8.99
N GLY A 73 19.79 15.35 -8.03
CA GLY A 73 20.61 16.58 -8.10
C GLY A 73 22.04 16.40 -7.67
N GLY A 74 22.40 15.27 -7.02
CA GLY A 74 23.74 15.00 -6.51
C GLY A 74 24.79 14.85 -7.63
N PHE A 75 26.08 14.89 -7.29
CA PHE A 75 27.18 14.75 -8.23
C PHE A 75 27.09 13.48 -9.08
N ASN A 76 26.75 12.35 -8.46
CA ASN A 76 26.65 11.06 -9.14
C ASN A 76 25.37 10.86 -9.96
N LYS A 77 24.43 11.81 -9.92
CA LYS A 77 23.11 11.71 -10.60
C LYS A 77 22.39 10.39 -10.34
N ARG A 78 22.47 9.87 -9.11
CA ARG A 78 21.85 8.61 -8.67
C ARG A 78 20.84 8.86 -7.55
N GLU A 79 19.83 7.99 -7.48
CA GLU A 79 18.94 7.90 -6.33
C GLU A 79 19.77 7.61 -5.06
N GLY A 80 19.44 8.32 -3.99
CA GLY A 80 20.07 8.13 -2.68
C GLY A 80 19.42 7.02 -1.86
N ARG A 81 19.58 7.09 -0.55
CA ARG A 81 18.82 6.25 0.40
C ARG A 81 17.36 6.66 0.37
N PRO A 82 16.44 5.71 0.67
CA PRO A 82 15.03 6.05 0.86
C PRO A 82 14.85 7.19 1.86
N SER A 83 13.87 8.06 1.61
CA SER A 83 13.50 9.11 2.55
C SER A 83 12.94 8.52 3.85
N THR A 84 12.83 9.33 4.89
CA THR A 84 12.14 8.92 6.13
C THR A 84 10.71 8.52 5.84
N ASP A 85 10.00 9.30 5.02
CA ASP A 85 8.61 9.03 4.65
C ASP A 85 8.47 7.74 3.85
N ALA A 86 9.38 7.48 2.91
CA ALA A 86 9.41 6.21 2.18
C ALA A 86 9.64 5.01 3.12
N THR A 87 10.50 5.17 4.13
CA THR A 87 10.75 4.13 5.13
C THR A 87 9.53 3.90 6.03
N LEU A 88 8.84 4.97 6.45
CA LEU A 88 7.61 4.87 7.24
C LEU A 88 6.49 4.23 6.41
N THR A 89 6.35 4.60 5.13
CA THR A 89 5.40 3.97 4.21
C THR A 89 5.68 2.47 4.03
N ALA A 90 6.94 2.07 3.91
CA ALA A 90 7.31 0.65 3.85
C ALA A 90 6.86 -0.10 5.11
N ARG A 91 7.02 0.51 6.30
CA ARG A 91 6.54 -0.07 7.57
C ARG A 91 5.02 -0.08 7.66
N LEU A 92 4.34 0.96 7.15
CA LEU A 92 2.89 1.01 7.04
C LEU A 92 2.33 -0.16 6.23
N ILE A 93 3.01 -0.54 5.14
CA ILE A 93 2.64 -1.68 4.29
C ILE A 93 3.00 -3.01 4.97
N ASP A 94 4.15 -3.12 5.65
CA ASP A 94 4.61 -4.34 6.32
C ASP A 94 3.65 -4.77 7.44
N ARG A 95 3.17 -3.82 8.24
CA ARG A 95 2.35 -4.10 9.45
C ARG A 95 1.10 -4.93 9.18
N PRO A 96 0.23 -4.60 8.22
CA PRO A 96 -0.96 -5.42 7.94
C PRO A 96 -0.66 -6.70 7.14
N ILE A 97 0.46 -6.77 6.42
CA ILE A 97 0.84 -7.94 5.62
C ILE A 97 1.45 -9.04 6.49
N ARG A 98 2.32 -8.68 7.42
CA ARG A 98 3.10 -9.63 8.25
C ARG A 98 2.24 -10.66 9.01
N PRO A 99 1.14 -10.29 9.68
CA PRO A 99 0.31 -11.24 10.41
C PRO A 99 -0.47 -12.21 9.51
N MET A 100 -0.50 -11.95 8.20
CA MET A 100 -1.21 -12.80 7.23
C MET A 100 -0.41 -14.04 6.79
N PHE A 101 0.81 -14.21 7.28
CA PHE A 101 1.60 -15.41 7.08
C PHE A 101 1.41 -16.41 8.22
N ALA A 102 1.46 -17.71 7.89
CA ALA A 102 1.32 -18.74 8.89
C ALA A 102 2.42 -18.70 9.95
N GLU A 103 2.07 -19.03 11.18
CA GLU A 103 3.05 -19.18 12.25
C GLU A 103 4.10 -20.24 11.88
N GLY A 104 5.37 -19.94 12.15
CA GLY A 104 6.47 -20.84 11.79
C GLY A 104 6.96 -20.72 10.35
N PHE A 105 6.34 -19.91 9.50
CA PHE A 105 6.86 -19.63 8.16
C PHE A 105 8.21 -18.91 8.22
N ARG A 106 9.24 -19.42 7.52
CA ARG A 106 10.65 -18.97 7.65
C ARG A 106 11.34 -18.67 6.32
N ASN A 107 10.64 -18.83 5.18
CA ASN A 107 11.23 -18.42 3.92
C ASN A 107 11.33 -16.90 3.86
N GLU A 108 12.45 -16.40 3.35
CA GLU A 108 12.59 -14.96 3.12
C GLU A 108 11.60 -14.51 2.04
N VAL A 109 10.83 -13.49 2.35
CA VAL A 109 9.90 -12.85 1.42
C VAL A 109 10.29 -11.38 1.25
N GLN A 110 10.40 -10.95 0.00
CA GLN A 110 10.69 -9.57 -0.35
C GLN A 110 9.55 -9.00 -1.18
N VAL A 111 8.98 -7.89 -0.72
CA VAL A 111 7.98 -7.10 -1.44
C VAL A 111 8.58 -5.75 -1.79
N ILE A 112 8.60 -5.42 -3.08
CA ILE A 112 9.16 -4.14 -3.56
C ILE A 112 8.07 -3.37 -4.28
N ASN A 113 7.84 -2.15 -3.83
CA ASN A 113 6.92 -1.19 -4.41
C ASN A 113 7.72 -0.04 -5.01
N THR A 114 7.60 0.17 -6.31
CA THR A 114 8.28 1.26 -7.02
C THR A 114 7.24 2.21 -7.61
N VAL A 115 7.28 3.46 -7.17
CA VAL A 115 6.41 4.52 -7.72
C VAL A 115 6.97 4.96 -9.07
N LEU A 116 6.18 4.76 -10.13
CA LEU A 116 6.55 5.05 -11.52
C LEU A 116 6.02 6.41 -12.01
N SER A 117 4.84 6.81 -11.52
CA SER A 117 4.29 8.16 -11.68
C SER A 117 3.57 8.57 -10.39
N TYR A 118 3.47 9.87 -10.16
CA TYR A 118 2.94 10.43 -8.92
C TYR A 118 1.91 11.51 -9.21
N ASP A 119 0.78 11.40 -8.52
CA ASP A 119 -0.30 12.38 -8.46
C ASP A 119 -0.57 12.69 -6.98
N GLU A 120 -0.48 13.95 -6.60
CA GLU A 120 -0.69 14.40 -5.20
C GLU A 120 -2.09 14.11 -4.66
N ASN A 121 -3.08 13.97 -5.56
CA ASN A 121 -4.46 13.66 -5.20
C ASN A 121 -4.76 12.16 -5.13
N ALA A 122 -3.82 11.31 -5.51
CA ALA A 122 -3.98 9.85 -5.53
C ALA A 122 -2.87 9.17 -4.73
N SER A 123 -3.19 8.73 -3.51
CA SER A 123 -2.24 8.21 -2.53
C SER A 123 -1.39 7.06 -3.07
N ALA A 124 -0.10 7.31 -3.30
CA ALA A 124 0.86 6.29 -3.70
C ALA A 124 1.08 5.21 -2.62
N PRO A 125 1.14 5.53 -1.31
CA PRO A 125 1.15 4.52 -0.24
C PRO A 125 -0.03 3.55 -0.29
N MET A 126 -1.25 4.05 -0.54
CA MET A 126 -2.43 3.18 -0.63
C MET A 126 -2.40 2.31 -1.88
N ALA A 127 -2.00 2.85 -3.03
CA ALA A 127 -1.79 2.08 -4.25
C ALA A 127 -0.71 1.00 -4.06
N ALA A 128 0.38 1.30 -3.34
CA ALA A 128 1.45 0.35 -3.03
C ALA A 128 0.99 -0.75 -2.05
N MET A 129 0.21 -0.42 -1.03
CA MET A 129 -0.35 -1.39 -0.09
C MET A 129 -1.28 -2.36 -0.82
N PHE A 130 -2.18 -1.85 -1.64
CA PHE A 130 -3.09 -2.65 -2.47
C PHE A 130 -2.31 -3.52 -3.47
N GLY A 131 -1.32 -2.95 -4.15
CA GLY A 131 -0.45 -3.67 -5.07
C GLY A 131 0.36 -4.78 -4.39
N SER A 132 0.90 -4.53 -3.20
CA SER A 132 1.61 -5.53 -2.39
C SER A 132 0.71 -6.72 -2.04
N SER A 133 -0.51 -6.43 -1.58
CA SER A 133 -1.52 -7.45 -1.27
C SER A 133 -1.87 -8.30 -2.49
N LEU A 134 -2.10 -7.66 -3.63
CA LEU A 134 -2.40 -8.36 -4.88
C LEU A 134 -1.21 -9.18 -5.38
N ALA A 135 0.02 -8.64 -5.37
CA ALA A 135 1.21 -9.36 -5.79
C ALA A 135 1.43 -10.63 -4.98
N LEU A 136 1.22 -10.58 -3.66
CA LEU A 136 1.27 -11.74 -2.79
C LEU A 136 0.13 -12.72 -3.08
N SER A 137 -1.10 -12.24 -3.26
CA SER A 137 -2.29 -13.08 -3.46
C SER A 137 -2.28 -13.86 -4.77
N ILE A 138 -1.67 -13.29 -5.84
CA ILE A 138 -1.57 -13.98 -7.15
C ILE A 138 -0.30 -14.84 -7.29
N SER A 139 0.59 -14.81 -6.29
CA SER A 139 1.82 -15.59 -6.27
C SER A 139 1.60 -16.98 -5.67
N ASP A 140 2.63 -17.81 -5.71
CA ASP A 140 2.70 -19.09 -5.00
C ASP A 140 3.18 -18.96 -3.55
N ILE A 141 3.32 -17.74 -3.05
CA ILE A 141 3.70 -17.44 -1.67
C ILE A 141 2.49 -17.71 -0.76
N PRO A 142 2.65 -18.47 0.36
CA PRO A 142 1.54 -18.77 1.27
C PRO A 142 1.12 -17.53 2.06
N PHE A 143 0.16 -16.80 1.53
CA PHE A 143 -0.38 -15.56 2.07
C PHE A 143 -1.88 -15.69 2.32
N ASN A 144 -2.33 -15.45 3.54
CA ASN A 144 -3.74 -15.59 3.98
C ASN A 144 -4.55 -14.28 3.77
N GLY A 145 -4.13 -13.44 2.82
CA GLY A 145 -4.87 -12.26 2.41
C GLY A 145 -6.05 -12.57 1.47
N PRO A 146 -6.58 -11.60 0.75
CA PRO A 146 -6.02 -10.25 0.58
C PRO A 146 -6.21 -9.31 1.76
N ILE A 147 -5.42 -8.23 1.77
CA ILE A 147 -5.64 -7.06 2.62
C ILE A 147 -5.97 -5.85 1.75
N ALA A 148 -6.72 -4.92 2.30
CA ALA A 148 -6.96 -3.60 1.72
C ALA A 148 -6.71 -2.52 2.78
N GLY A 149 -6.34 -1.32 2.33
CA GLY A 149 -6.16 -0.18 3.21
C GLY A 149 -6.70 1.09 2.60
N VAL A 150 -7.12 2.00 3.46
CA VAL A 150 -7.61 3.34 3.09
C VAL A 150 -7.03 4.39 4.02
N GLN A 151 -6.89 5.59 3.50
CA GLN A 151 -6.74 6.80 4.31
C GLN A 151 -8.10 7.43 4.54
N VAL A 152 -8.32 7.95 5.74
CA VAL A 152 -9.53 8.67 6.11
C VAL A 152 -9.14 10.01 6.70
N ALA A 153 -9.70 11.07 6.16
CA ALA A 153 -9.64 12.43 6.71
C ALA A 153 -10.97 12.80 7.35
N TYR A 154 -10.95 13.76 8.25
CA TYR A 154 -12.15 14.35 8.81
C TYR A 154 -12.09 15.88 8.66
N ALA A 155 -12.93 16.43 7.83
CA ALA A 155 -13.00 17.86 7.54
C ALA A 155 -14.46 18.27 7.31
N ALA A 156 -14.83 19.48 7.75
CA ALA A 156 -16.19 20.03 7.62
C ALA A 156 -17.28 19.08 8.15
N GLU A 157 -17.02 18.41 9.28
CA GLU A 157 -17.92 17.44 9.93
C GLU A 157 -18.22 16.16 9.11
N ASP A 158 -17.45 15.90 8.02
CA ASP A 158 -17.58 14.72 7.17
C ASP A 158 -16.30 13.88 7.10
N PHE A 159 -16.46 12.56 6.90
CA PHE A 159 -15.36 11.64 6.65
C PHE A 159 -15.09 11.53 5.15
N ILE A 160 -13.83 11.72 4.76
CA ILE A 160 -13.36 11.66 3.39
C ILE A 160 -12.43 10.45 3.23
N ILE A 161 -12.82 9.48 2.39
CA ILE A 161 -12.01 8.30 2.07
C ILE A 161 -11.02 8.66 0.97
N ASN A 162 -9.74 8.33 1.18
CA ASN A 162 -8.62 8.66 0.31
C ASN A 162 -8.60 10.15 -0.08
N PRO A 163 -8.41 11.04 0.93
CA PRO A 163 -8.48 12.47 0.76
C PRO A 163 -7.47 12.98 -0.28
N SER A 164 -7.83 14.08 -0.96
CA SER A 164 -6.91 14.85 -1.80
C SER A 164 -5.89 15.61 -0.95
N ALA A 165 -4.88 16.20 -1.57
CA ALA A 165 -3.92 17.06 -0.87
C ALA A 165 -4.61 18.22 -0.15
N ALA A 166 -5.59 18.87 -0.80
CA ALA A 166 -6.36 19.96 -0.22
C ALA A 166 -7.20 19.52 1.00
N ASP A 167 -7.81 18.32 0.93
CA ASP A 167 -8.59 17.78 2.06
C ASP A 167 -7.69 17.49 3.26
N LYS A 168 -6.45 17.01 3.03
CA LYS A 168 -5.47 16.74 4.10
C LYS A 168 -5.02 18.01 4.83
N GLU A 169 -4.88 19.15 4.13
CA GLU A 169 -4.46 20.41 4.73
C GLU A 169 -5.46 20.94 5.75
N VAL A 170 -6.76 20.70 5.54
CA VAL A 170 -7.83 21.17 6.44
C VAL A 170 -8.36 20.09 7.38
N SER A 171 -7.84 18.89 7.29
CA SER A 171 -8.30 17.75 8.07
C SER A 171 -7.82 17.82 9.52
N LEU A 172 -8.71 17.49 10.44
CA LEU A 172 -8.43 17.28 11.85
C LEU A 172 -8.01 15.84 12.18
N LEU A 173 -8.09 14.96 11.19
CA LEU A 173 -7.78 13.53 11.32
C LEU A 173 -6.92 13.06 10.14
N ASP A 174 -5.83 12.40 10.44
CA ASP A 174 -5.08 11.56 9.48
C ASP A 174 -5.13 10.12 10.00
N LEU A 175 -6.00 9.33 9.40
CA LEU A 175 -6.20 7.95 9.79
C LEU A 175 -5.88 7.02 8.62
N THR A 176 -5.06 6.01 8.86
CA THR A 176 -4.88 4.89 7.95
C THR A 176 -5.40 3.62 8.61
N VAL A 177 -6.29 2.94 7.91
CA VAL A 177 -6.86 1.66 8.33
C VAL A 177 -6.55 0.61 7.29
N ALA A 178 -6.15 -0.58 7.72
CA ALA A 178 -5.99 -1.73 6.83
C ALA A 178 -6.48 -3.02 7.50
N GLY A 179 -6.99 -3.93 6.68
CA GLY A 179 -7.55 -5.19 7.17
C GLY A 179 -7.91 -6.15 6.05
N THR A 180 -8.50 -7.25 6.46
CA THR A 180 -9.13 -8.25 5.60
C THR A 180 -10.64 -7.99 5.51
N LYS A 181 -11.36 -8.83 4.77
CA LYS A 181 -12.85 -8.80 4.77
C LYS A 181 -13.44 -9.07 6.16
N GLU A 182 -12.71 -9.77 7.04
CA GLU A 182 -13.23 -10.26 8.32
C GLU A 182 -12.85 -9.36 9.49
N ALA A 183 -11.66 -8.71 9.43
CA ALA A 183 -11.15 -7.93 10.56
C ALA A 183 -10.14 -6.85 10.12
N ILE A 184 -10.13 -5.75 10.89
CA ILE A 184 -9.07 -4.75 10.84
C ILE A 184 -7.86 -5.32 11.58
N ASN A 185 -6.70 -5.24 10.97
CA ASN A 185 -5.45 -5.69 11.55
C ASN A 185 -4.41 -4.58 11.71
N MET A 186 -4.69 -3.37 11.20
CA MET A 186 -3.82 -2.22 11.36
C MET A 186 -4.63 -0.92 11.39
N VAL A 187 -4.35 -0.10 12.39
CA VAL A 187 -4.84 1.28 12.53
C VAL A 187 -3.66 2.17 12.88
N GLU A 188 -3.54 3.28 12.19
CA GLU A 188 -2.59 4.34 12.50
C GLU A 188 -3.30 5.69 12.40
N SER A 189 -3.29 6.47 13.48
CA SER A 189 -4.10 7.69 13.59
C SER A 189 -3.27 8.83 14.16
N GLY A 190 -3.40 10.00 13.55
CA GLY A 190 -3.04 11.30 14.08
C GLY A 190 -4.28 12.18 14.13
N ALA A 191 -4.66 12.70 15.29
CA ALA A 191 -5.85 13.52 15.45
C ALA A 191 -5.52 14.83 16.19
N GLN A 192 -6.20 15.91 15.83
CA GLN A 192 -6.14 17.23 16.49
C GLN A 192 -7.36 17.38 17.40
N GLU A 193 -7.25 16.88 18.65
CA GLU A 193 -8.25 17.04 19.71
C GLU A 193 -9.68 16.59 19.33
N LEU A 194 -9.80 15.53 18.51
CA LEU A 194 -11.09 14.92 18.19
C LEU A 194 -11.61 14.09 19.37
N SER A 195 -12.94 14.13 19.61
CA SER A 195 -13.57 13.31 20.64
C SER A 195 -13.53 11.81 20.26
N GLU A 196 -13.53 10.96 21.30
CA GLU A 196 -13.59 9.50 21.10
C GLU A 196 -14.87 9.07 20.38
N ASP A 197 -15.98 9.81 20.55
CA ASP A 197 -17.23 9.53 19.87
C ASP A 197 -17.10 9.66 18.34
N ILE A 198 -16.38 10.70 17.85
CA ILE A 198 -16.10 10.89 16.42
C ILE A 198 -15.19 9.75 15.92
N LEU A 199 -14.14 9.43 16.70
CA LEU A 199 -13.22 8.34 16.33
C LEU A 199 -13.92 6.98 16.30
N SER A 200 -14.91 6.73 17.15
CA SER A 200 -15.68 5.50 17.17
C SER A 200 -16.58 5.33 15.92
N LEU A 201 -17.05 6.43 15.33
CA LEU A 201 -17.84 6.41 14.08
C LEU A 201 -17.04 5.90 12.88
N ILE A 202 -15.71 5.94 12.93
CA ILE A 202 -14.83 5.42 11.87
C ILE A 202 -15.04 3.92 11.68
N HIS A 203 -15.30 3.18 12.74
CA HIS A 203 -15.62 1.75 12.65
C HIS A 203 -16.89 1.45 11.84
N ILE A 204 -17.76 2.43 11.63
CA ILE A 204 -19.00 2.29 10.84
C ILE A 204 -18.74 2.56 9.35
N SER A 205 -17.70 3.36 9.03
CA SER A 205 -17.36 3.77 7.65
C SER A 205 -16.31 2.87 7.00
N GLU A 206 -16.02 1.70 7.60
CA GLU A 206 -14.95 0.81 7.14
C GLU A 206 -15.23 0.17 5.77
N PRO A 207 -14.19 0.05 4.93
CA PRO A 207 -14.32 -0.49 3.57
C PRO A 207 -14.78 -1.96 3.52
N THR A 208 -14.72 -2.68 4.64
CA THR A 208 -15.24 -4.04 4.75
C THR A 208 -16.76 -4.14 4.59
N ARG A 209 -17.50 -3.03 4.80
CA ARG A 209 -18.95 -2.98 4.59
C ARG A 209 -19.38 -2.47 3.20
N GLN A 210 -18.46 -1.85 2.45
CA GLN A 210 -18.76 -1.31 1.11
C GLN A 210 -18.45 -2.30 -0.03
N ALA A 211 -17.97 -3.50 0.28
CA ALA A 211 -17.65 -4.55 -0.70
C ALA A 211 -18.77 -5.60 -0.88
N GLU A 212 -19.99 -5.30 -0.43
CA GLU A 212 -21.19 -6.09 -0.76
C GLU A 212 -21.90 -5.56 -1.99
#